data_827528aa92b6e07f840026d60b1b6b30
#
_entry.id   827528aa92b6e07f840026d60b1b6b30
#
_cell.length_a   1.000
_cell.length_b   1.000
_cell.length_c   1.000
_cell.angle_alpha   90.00
_cell.angle_beta   90.00
_cell.angle_gamma   90.00
#
_symmetry.space_group_name_H-M   'P 1'
#
loop_
_entity.id
_entity.type
_entity.pdbx_description
1 polymer ?
#
loop_
_entity_poly.entity_id
_entity_poly.type
_entity_poly.pdbx_seq_one_letter_code
_entity_poly.pdbx_strand_id
1 'polypeptide(L)'
;MSIGTEADPATFRRMLAALAARGEVTETRSENGLLAGTRRLRIVDRDRAVQPWTSTDERLLLCFNGEIFNHLQLRAQLTRLGQVFRTHSDTEVLLAAFQQWGEAAVTRLRGEYAFAIVERATGRVYLARDPLGVKPLYWSRRPGCLHVASEVKALVGHRAPIVEVPPGQHGWAEPDGQVRLRPYVDLLTIGEGLPVIDDPDEATLLVRAALTDAIRMRVDTDLTVGVVLSGGLDSSLTLRQVRDIHPDCVAVTVGVPDSPDVTYARRLAADLDVPHVVVELRPRDIRLADVREAIRISELTEYGDIINAVVSVPIFRRLRDLGVKVVLTGDGSDELFGGYSMYHQVDPVASRRLFLHRIRNLCRTELQRVDRAAMGHGVEARVPFLDLSVVELAMRLPLDLKLRDGQEKWIVRRAFADVLPDYVLRRPKNPMSYSSGLHERVRLYKPLFARMHRAFGYDLLEPVRRDFDTVLSRCGNDLDRAIADGMNRPDYTVLEHARDLVGAAKWNAAPMVRRLVGPRPPRR
;
A
#
# COMPACT_ATOMS: atom_id res chain seq x y z
N MET A 1 -17.58 6.86 9.19
CA MET A 1 -18.74 7.77 8.99
C MET A 1 -19.99 6.93 8.82
N SER A 2 -21.09 7.36 9.39
CA SER A 2 -22.43 6.79 9.16
C SER A 2 -23.38 7.94 8.89
N ILE A 3 -24.16 7.86 7.82
CA ILE A 3 -25.09 8.92 7.43
C ILE A 3 -26.42 8.34 6.96
N GLY A 4 -27.53 8.97 7.40
CA GLY A 4 -28.90 8.58 7.09
C GLY A 4 -29.79 8.51 8.34
N THR A 5 -31.09 8.30 8.12
CA THR A 5 -32.10 8.25 9.19
C THR A 5 -31.89 7.09 10.18
N GLU A 6 -31.27 6.00 9.74
CA GLU A 6 -30.98 4.79 10.52
C GLU A 6 -29.54 4.77 11.05
N ALA A 7 -28.84 5.92 11.10
CA ALA A 7 -27.49 6.00 11.65
C ALA A 7 -27.51 5.76 13.18
N ASP A 8 -26.91 4.64 13.60
CA ASP A 8 -26.92 4.19 14.99
C ASP A 8 -25.59 4.51 15.71
N PRO A 9 -25.63 5.28 16.83
CA PRO A 9 -24.41 5.61 17.59
C PRO A 9 -23.65 4.40 18.14
N ALA A 10 -24.32 3.30 18.48
CA ALA A 10 -23.65 2.10 18.99
C ALA A 10 -22.85 1.40 17.88
N THR A 11 -23.42 1.30 16.70
CA THR A 11 -22.76 0.80 15.49
C THR A 11 -21.56 1.69 15.12
N PHE A 12 -21.73 3.00 15.11
CA PHE A 12 -20.66 3.94 14.82
C PHE A 12 -19.49 3.84 15.82
N ARG A 13 -19.78 3.70 17.13
CA ARG A 13 -18.72 3.45 18.14
C ARG A 13 -17.96 2.16 17.87
N ARG A 14 -18.64 1.07 17.45
CA ARG A 14 -17.96 -0.18 17.07
C ARG A 14 -17.05 0.01 15.85
N MET A 15 -17.49 0.79 14.84
CA MET A 15 -16.67 1.14 13.68
C MET A 15 -15.39 1.87 14.09
N LEU A 16 -15.49 2.89 14.94
CA LEU A 16 -14.33 3.62 15.45
C LEU A 16 -13.40 2.76 16.30
N ALA A 17 -13.96 1.88 17.13
CA ALA A 17 -13.18 0.95 17.93
C ALA A 17 -12.39 -0.05 17.07
N ALA A 18 -12.94 -0.50 15.95
CA ALA A 18 -12.25 -1.37 15.00
C ALA A 18 -11.03 -0.70 14.34
N LEU A 19 -11.03 0.63 14.25
CA LEU A 19 -9.95 1.44 13.69
C LEU A 19 -8.97 1.97 14.75
N ALA A 20 -9.11 1.55 16.03
CA ALA A 20 -8.38 2.16 17.15
C ALA A 20 -6.84 2.20 16.97
N ALA A 21 -6.27 1.20 16.30
CA ALA A 21 -4.84 1.10 16.09
C ALA A 21 -4.27 2.15 15.08
N ARG A 22 -5.12 2.74 14.23
CA ARG A 22 -4.68 3.68 13.19
C ARG A 22 -4.20 5.03 13.73
N GLY A 23 -4.60 5.41 14.94
CA GLY A 23 -4.17 6.68 15.51
C GLY A 23 -4.53 6.83 16.98
N GLU A 24 -3.76 7.65 17.66
CA GLU A 24 -3.86 7.86 19.10
C GLU A 24 -5.02 8.77 19.52
N VAL A 25 -5.52 9.62 18.61
CA VAL A 25 -6.59 10.58 18.92
C VAL A 25 -7.92 10.13 18.30
N THR A 26 -8.99 10.21 19.11
CA THR A 26 -10.35 9.97 18.63
C THR A 26 -11.11 11.29 18.60
N GLU A 27 -11.56 11.67 17.45
CA GLU A 27 -12.33 12.89 17.22
C GLU A 27 -13.64 12.53 16.53
N THR A 28 -14.75 13.14 16.97
CA THR A 28 -16.09 12.80 16.46
C THR A 28 -16.97 14.03 16.30
N ARG A 29 -17.90 13.96 15.33
CA ARG A 29 -19.03 14.87 15.15
C ARG A 29 -20.31 14.07 15.06
N SER A 30 -21.38 14.58 15.69
CA SER A 30 -22.70 13.95 15.68
C SER A 30 -23.74 15.04 15.45
N GLU A 31 -24.46 14.95 14.34
CA GLU A 31 -25.46 15.92 13.90
C GLU A 31 -26.56 15.19 13.10
N ASN A 32 -27.84 15.47 13.35
CA ASN A 32 -29.01 15.14 12.49
C ASN A 32 -28.83 13.96 11.50
N GLY A 33 -28.60 12.75 12.00
CA GLY A 33 -28.39 11.56 11.15
C GLY A 33 -26.98 11.43 10.55
N LEU A 34 -26.05 12.32 10.91
CA LEU A 34 -24.64 12.22 10.53
C LEU A 34 -23.78 11.90 11.77
N LEU A 35 -23.06 10.78 11.70
CA LEU A 35 -22.04 10.40 12.68
C LEU A 35 -20.70 10.28 11.94
N ALA A 36 -19.81 11.22 12.17
CA ALA A 36 -18.50 11.26 11.55
C ALA A 36 -17.38 11.20 12.61
N GLY A 37 -16.27 10.53 12.30
CA GLY A 37 -15.16 10.47 13.24
C GLY A 37 -13.91 9.86 12.63
N THR A 38 -12.78 10.15 13.26
CA THR A 38 -11.46 9.72 12.86
C THR A 38 -10.67 9.14 14.03
N ARG A 39 -9.76 8.25 13.70
CA ARG A 39 -8.66 7.78 14.55
C ARG A 39 -7.39 8.37 13.95
N ARG A 40 -7.01 9.55 14.42
CA ARG A 40 -5.96 10.36 13.81
C ARG A 40 -4.59 10.02 14.39
N LEU A 41 -3.65 9.72 13.51
CA LEU A 41 -2.21 9.74 13.78
C LEU A 41 -1.72 11.18 13.58
N ARG A 42 -1.13 11.78 14.60
CA ARG A 42 -0.70 13.19 14.55
C ARG A 42 0.67 13.32 13.88
N ILE A 43 0.67 13.78 12.62
CA ILE A 43 1.88 13.99 11.81
C ILE A 43 2.03 15.47 11.48
N VAL A 44 1.16 16.03 10.64
CA VAL A 44 1.21 17.44 10.23
C VAL A 44 0.33 18.29 11.14
N ASP A 45 0.80 19.47 11.54
CA ASP A 45 0.13 20.44 12.43
C ASP A 45 -0.61 19.75 13.58
N ARG A 46 0.15 18.99 14.36
CA ARG A 46 -0.31 17.98 15.32
C ARG A 46 -1.42 18.40 16.25
N ASP A 47 -1.44 19.68 16.63
CA ASP A 47 -2.37 20.22 17.63
C ASP A 47 -3.60 20.88 17.00
N ARG A 48 -3.50 21.37 15.75
CA ARG A 48 -4.57 22.13 15.09
C ARG A 48 -5.31 21.38 14.00
N ALA A 49 -4.71 20.33 13.44
CA ALA A 49 -5.32 19.51 12.37
C ALA A 49 -6.42 18.59 12.92
N VAL A 50 -7.45 19.16 13.55
CA VAL A 50 -8.58 18.41 14.10
C VAL A 50 -9.41 17.82 12.96
N GLN A 51 -9.92 16.61 13.13
CA GLN A 51 -10.81 15.93 12.17
C GLN A 51 -11.97 15.22 12.90
N PRO A 52 -13.21 15.23 12.37
CA PRO A 52 -13.65 15.77 11.08
C PRO A 52 -13.49 17.29 10.98
N TRP A 53 -13.00 17.76 9.81
CA TRP A 53 -12.77 19.18 9.56
C TRP A 53 -13.98 19.82 8.90
N THR A 54 -14.46 20.95 9.44
CA THR A 54 -15.62 21.69 8.90
C THR A 54 -15.13 22.93 8.14
N SER A 55 -15.71 23.16 6.95
CA SER A 55 -15.46 24.38 6.19
C SER A 55 -15.88 25.63 6.96
N THR A 56 -15.27 26.78 6.62
CA THR A 56 -15.56 28.06 7.32
C THR A 56 -17.02 28.48 7.21
N ASP A 57 -17.67 28.16 6.09
CA ASP A 57 -19.10 28.41 5.85
C ASP A 57 -20.03 27.30 6.41
N GLU A 58 -19.45 26.35 7.12
CA GLU A 58 -20.11 25.20 7.74
C GLU A 58 -20.90 24.27 6.79
N ARG A 59 -20.77 24.43 5.47
CA ARG A 59 -21.51 23.61 4.50
C ARG A 59 -20.93 22.23 4.30
N LEU A 60 -19.63 22.06 4.49
CA LEU A 60 -18.89 20.82 4.19
C LEU A 60 -18.22 20.27 5.45
N LEU A 61 -18.26 18.95 5.59
CA LEU A 61 -17.54 18.20 6.63
C LEU A 61 -16.64 17.16 5.99
N LEU A 62 -15.34 17.21 6.27
CA LEU A 62 -14.31 16.33 5.74
C LEU A 62 -13.85 15.31 6.78
N CYS A 63 -13.82 14.02 6.39
CA CYS A 63 -13.00 12.98 7.00
C CYS A 63 -11.91 12.56 6.01
N PHE A 64 -10.66 12.67 6.43
CA PHE A 64 -9.49 12.46 5.57
C PHE A 64 -8.51 11.45 6.21
N ASN A 65 -7.96 10.56 5.41
CA ASN A 65 -6.94 9.57 5.76
C ASN A 65 -5.82 9.67 4.72
N GLY A 66 -4.63 10.09 5.14
CA GLY A 66 -3.47 10.21 4.27
C GLY A 66 -2.73 11.52 4.43
N GLU A 67 -1.96 11.86 3.39
CA GLU A 67 -1.14 13.06 3.30
C GLU A 67 -1.19 13.65 1.89
N ILE A 68 -1.36 14.96 1.77
CA ILE A 68 -1.26 15.72 0.51
C ILE A 68 0.11 16.36 0.44
N PHE A 69 1.06 15.70 -0.20
CA PHE A 69 2.47 16.11 -0.24
C PHE A 69 2.70 17.47 -0.89
N ASN A 70 1.84 17.90 -1.82
CA ASN A 70 1.93 19.23 -2.43
C ASN A 70 1.05 20.28 -1.75
N HIS A 71 0.65 20.07 -0.48
CA HIS A 71 -0.25 20.99 0.21
C HIS A 71 0.29 22.42 0.34
N LEU A 72 1.60 22.61 0.47
CA LEU A 72 2.20 23.94 0.54
C LEU A 72 2.04 24.72 -0.77
N GLN A 73 2.24 24.05 -1.94
CA GLN A 73 2.03 24.63 -3.25
C GLN A 73 0.55 24.98 -3.49
N LEU A 74 -0.36 24.07 -3.12
CA LEU A 74 -1.80 24.31 -3.20
C LEU A 74 -2.24 25.46 -2.28
N ARG A 75 -1.73 25.51 -1.06
CA ARG A 75 -1.96 26.62 -0.13
C ARG A 75 -1.57 27.96 -0.74
N ALA A 76 -0.38 28.04 -1.34
CA ALA A 76 0.09 29.28 -1.97
C ALA A 76 -0.80 29.71 -3.14
N GLN A 77 -1.33 28.76 -3.93
CA GLN A 77 -2.29 29.03 -5.00
C GLN A 77 -3.64 29.52 -4.45
N LEU A 78 -4.18 28.82 -3.46
CA LEU A 78 -5.46 29.16 -2.83
C LEU A 78 -5.43 30.51 -2.09
N THR A 79 -4.30 30.83 -1.44
CA THR A 79 -4.10 32.15 -0.81
C THR A 79 -4.16 33.27 -1.85
N ARG A 80 -3.54 33.09 -3.03
CA ARG A 80 -3.65 34.05 -4.14
C ARG A 80 -5.07 34.22 -4.68
N LEU A 81 -5.92 33.19 -4.49
CA LEU A 81 -7.35 33.23 -4.84
C LEU A 81 -8.23 33.77 -3.68
N GLY A 82 -7.62 34.26 -2.61
CA GLY A 82 -8.33 34.89 -1.50
C GLY A 82 -8.70 33.95 -0.34
N GLN A 83 -8.25 32.68 -0.38
CA GLN A 83 -8.50 31.77 0.73
C GLN A 83 -7.63 32.13 1.96
N VAL A 84 -8.25 32.09 3.14
CA VAL A 84 -7.61 32.35 4.42
C VAL A 84 -7.54 31.04 5.21
N PHE A 85 -6.36 30.72 5.72
CA PHE A 85 -6.11 29.47 6.45
C PHE A 85 -5.91 29.74 7.94
N ARG A 86 -6.43 28.85 8.78
CA ARG A 86 -6.34 28.89 10.24
C ARG A 86 -5.26 27.96 10.80
N THR A 87 -4.86 26.95 10.03
CA THR A 87 -3.89 25.91 10.40
C THR A 87 -2.81 25.79 9.33
N HIS A 88 -1.80 24.96 9.58
CA HIS A 88 -0.79 24.59 8.61
C HIS A 88 -1.06 23.20 8.00
N SER A 89 -2.21 22.59 8.32
CA SER A 89 -2.52 21.22 7.92
C SER A 89 -2.87 21.12 6.43
N ASP A 90 -2.55 19.99 5.86
CA ASP A 90 -2.99 19.55 4.54
C ASP A 90 -4.51 19.28 4.51
N THR A 91 -5.10 18.85 5.63
CA THR A 91 -6.54 18.65 5.81
C THR A 91 -7.35 19.90 5.47
N GLU A 92 -6.94 21.06 5.98
CA GLU A 92 -7.60 22.33 5.67
C GLU A 92 -7.40 22.72 4.20
N VAL A 93 -6.18 22.51 3.67
CA VAL A 93 -5.86 22.77 2.25
C VAL A 93 -6.70 21.90 1.33
N LEU A 94 -6.88 20.62 1.65
CA LEU A 94 -7.73 19.71 0.87
C LEU A 94 -9.17 20.21 0.79
N LEU A 95 -9.78 20.59 1.93
CA LEU A 95 -11.16 21.08 1.91
C LEU A 95 -11.29 22.42 1.19
N ALA A 96 -10.32 23.34 1.36
CA ALA A 96 -10.28 24.61 0.64
C ALA A 96 -10.11 24.40 -0.89
N ALA A 97 -9.30 23.42 -1.29
CA ALA A 97 -9.17 23.03 -2.69
C ALA A 97 -10.50 22.53 -3.29
N PHE A 98 -11.22 21.70 -2.51
CA PHE A 98 -12.55 21.24 -2.93
C PHE A 98 -13.57 22.38 -3.00
N GLN A 99 -13.56 23.32 -2.06
CA GLN A 99 -14.42 24.51 -2.12
C GLN A 99 -14.13 25.37 -3.36
N GLN A 100 -12.85 25.50 -3.73
CA GLN A 100 -12.43 26.35 -4.85
C GLN A 100 -12.66 25.70 -6.22
N TRP A 101 -12.38 24.41 -6.37
CA TRP A 101 -12.35 23.72 -7.65
C TRP A 101 -13.37 22.58 -7.78
N GLY A 102 -14.18 22.33 -6.73
CA GLY A 102 -15.13 21.23 -6.72
C GLY A 102 -14.46 19.89 -6.95
N GLU A 103 -15.08 19.04 -7.74
CA GLU A 103 -14.58 17.72 -8.08
C GLU A 103 -13.23 17.74 -8.83
N ALA A 104 -12.90 18.83 -9.53
CA ALA A 104 -11.61 18.98 -10.20
C ALA A 104 -10.42 19.11 -9.22
N ALA A 105 -10.69 19.31 -7.94
CA ALA A 105 -9.62 19.35 -6.92
C ALA A 105 -8.75 18.07 -6.94
N VAL A 106 -9.34 16.89 -7.13
CA VAL A 106 -8.62 15.61 -7.12
C VAL A 106 -7.49 15.51 -8.15
N THR A 107 -7.63 16.19 -9.30
CA THR A 107 -6.60 16.19 -10.34
C THR A 107 -5.40 17.09 -10.02
N ARG A 108 -5.47 17.88 -8.94
CA ARG A 108 -4.42 18.77 -8.47
C ARG A 108 -3.66 18.22 -7.27
N LEU A 109 -4.20 17.18 -6.65
CA LEU A 109 -3.59 16.57 -5.46
C LEU A 109 -2.43 15.66 -5.86
N ARG A 110 -1.30 15.82 -5.19
CA ARG A 110 -0.19 14.86 -5.20
C ARG A 110 -0.03 14.33 -3.78
N GLY A 111 -0.35 13.06 -3.57
CA GLY A 111 -0.39 12.50 -2.24
C GLY A 111 -0.84 11.05 -2.21
N GLU A 112 -0.91 10.52 -1.00
CA GLU A 112 -1.45 9.20 -0.67
C GLU A 112 -2.67 9.44 0.20
N TYR A 113 -3.88 9.26 -0.34
CA TYR A 113 -5.08 9.77 0.31
C TYR A 113 -6.34 8.97 0.03
N ALA A 114 -7.24 9.03 0.99
CA ALA A 114 -8.63 8.66 0.85
C ALA A 114 -9.48 9.59 1.70
N PHE A 115 -10.57 10.13 1.16
CA PHE A 115 -11.40 11.05 1.92
C PHE A 115 -12.88 10.96 1.57
N ALA A 116 -13.69 11.43 2.50
CA ALA A 116 -15.12 11.62 2.35
C ALA A 116 -15.50 13.03 2.78
N ILE A 117 -16.20 13.76 1.91
CA ILE A 117 -16.75 15.09 2.20
C ILE A 117 -18.27 15.00 2.21
N VAL A 118 -18.89 15.39 3.31
CA VAL A 118 -20.35 15.49 3.43
C VAL A 118 -20.80 16.91 3.10
N GLU A 119 -21.73 17.03 2.18
CA GLU A 119 -22.50 18.25 1.99
C GLU A 119 -23.66 18.25 2.99
N ARG A 120 -23.55 19.06 4.05
CA ARG A 120 -24.42 18.97 5.24
C ARG A 120 -25.90 19.28 4.95
N ALA A 121 -26.16 20.14 3.97
CA ALA A 121 -27.52 20.53 3.61
C ALA A 121 -28.29 19.42 2.88
N THR A 122 -27.63 18.62 2.06
CA THR A 122 -28.24 17.60 1.20
C THR A 122 -28.03 16.17 1.73
N GLY A 123 -27.02 15.96 2.58
CA GLY A 123 -26.59 14.64 3.02
C GLY A 123 -25.83 13.84 1.95
N ARG A 124 -25.46 14.46 0.83
CA ARG A 124 -24.61 13.83 -0.19
C ARG A 124 -23.19 13.63 0.35
N VAL A 125 -22.56 12.55 -0.05
CA VAL A 125 -21.17 12.23 0.35
C VAL A 125 -20.29 12.11 -0.87
N TYR A 126 -19.33 13.03 -1.01
CA TYR A 126 -18.29 12.91 -2.01
C TYR A 126 -17.18 12.00 -1.51
N LEU A 127 -16.82 10.99 -2.30
CA LEU A 127 -15.76 10.02 -2.02
C LEU A 127 -14.62 10.20 -3.03
N ALA A 128 -13.38 10.11 -2.58
CA ALA A 128 -12.22 10.09 -3.45
C ALA A 128 -11.08 9.26 -2.86
N ARG A 129 -10.32 8.60 -3.72
CA ARG A 129 -9.18 7.76 -3.36
C ARG A 129 -8.00 8.03 -4.28
N ASP A 130 -6.78 8.02 -3.76
CA ASP A 130 -5.56 8.30 -4.51
C ASP A 130 -5.38 7.37 -5.74
N PRO A 131 -4.55 7.79 -6.72
CA PRO A 131 -4.41 7.09 -8.00
C PRO A 131 -4.04 5.62 -7.89
N LEU A 132 -3.20 5.24 -6.92
CA LEU A 132 -2.72 3.87 -6.72
C LEU A 132 -3.53 3.11 -5.65
N GLY A 133 -4.38 3.81 -4.90
CA GLY A 133 -5.13 3.25 -3.78
C GLY A 133 -4.24 2.88 -2.59
N VAL A 134 -3.20 3.67 -2.33
CA VAL A 134 -2.32 3.53 -1.17
C VAL A 134 -3.13 3.59 0.11
N LYS A 135 -3.98 4.62 0.24
CA LYS A 135 -4.89 4.71 1.37
C LYS A 135 -6.23 4.05 1.03
N PRO A 136 -6.80 3.31 1.97
CA PRO A 136 -8.03 2.53 1.76
C PRO A 136 -9.29 3.36 1.94
N LEU A 137 -10.33 3.00 1.18
CA LEU A 137 -11.67 3.54 1.34
C LEU A 137 -12.71 2.49 0.93
N TYR A 138 -13.67 2.23 1.84
CA TYR A 138 -14.75 1.28 1.65
C TYR A 138 -16.08 1.90 2.04
N TRP A 139 -17.15 1.41 1.44
CA TRP A 139 -18.50 1.73 1.86
C TRP A 139 -19.37 0.49 1.94
N SER A 140 -20.41 0.58 2.75
CA SER A 140 -21.44 -0.45 2.88
C SER A 140 -22.77 0.24 3.10
N ARG A 141 -23.84 -0.31 2.54
CA ARG A 141 -25.16 0.29 2.60
C ARG A 141 -26.19 -0.66 3.15
N ARG A 142 -27.07 -0.08 3.97
CA ARG A 142 -28.34 -0.68 4.38
C ARG A 142 -29.47 0.31 4.06
N PRO A 143 -30.74 -0.13 3.98
CA PRO A 143 -31.86 0.79 3.87
C PRO A 143 -31.74 1.90 4.93
N GLY A 144 -31.86 3.15 4.52
CA GLY A 144 -31.78 4.31 5.40
C GLY A 144 -30.41 4.70 5.95
N CYS A 145 -29.33 4.00 5.59
CA CYS A 145 -28.00 4.37 6.08
C CYS A 145 -26.85 3.95 5.15
N LEU A 146 -25.94 4.90 4.88
CA LEU A 146 -24.65 4.68 4.25
C LEU A 146 -23.55 4.67 5.33
N HIS A 147 -22.65 3.72 5.25
CA HIS A 147 -21.47 3.65 6.10
C HIS A 147 -20.23 3.75 5.22
N VAL A 148 -19.26 4.58 5.64
CA VAL A 148 -17.97 4.76 4.96
C VAL A 148 -16.85 4.54 5.98
N ALA A 149 -15.81 3.78 5.64
CA ALA A 149 -14.69 3.52 6.52
C ALA A 149 -13.39 3.26 5.75
N SER A 150 -12.27 3.48 6.42
CA SER A 150 -10.94 3.17 5.87
C SER A 150 -10.68 1.67 5.77
N GLU A 151 -11.28 0.84 6.63
CA GLU A 151 -10.98 -0.60 6.68
C GLU A 151 -12.24 -1.46 6.73
N VAL A 152 -12.16 -2.67 6.15
CA VAL A 152 -13.26 -3.64 6.05
C VAL A 152 -13.76 -4.05 7.43
N LYS A 153 -12.87 -4.28 8.40
CA LYS A 153 -13.24 -4.68 9.78
C LYS A 153 -14.13 -3.69 10.50
N ALA A 154 -14.15 -2.43 10.09
CA ALA A 154 -15.07 -1.45 10.63
C ALA A 154 -16.51 -1.64 10.11
N LEU A 155 -16.69 -2.28 8.96
CA LEU A 155 -17.97 -2.45 8.27
C LEU A 155 -18.59 -3.83 8.43
N VAL A 156 -17.83 -4.85 8.84
CA VAL A 156 -18.34 -6.25 8.93
C VAL A 156 -19.54 -6.42 9.89
N GLY A 157 -19.65 -5.56 10.90
CA GLY A 157 -20.77 -5.59 11.84
C GLY A 157 -22.14 -5.27 11.23
N HIS A 158 -22.15 -4.70 10.01
CA HIS A 158 -23.40 -4.36 9.28
C HIS A 158 -24.04 -5.56 8.59
N ARG A 159 -23.28 -6.65 8.37
CA ARG A 159 -23.74 -7.86 7.64
C ARG A 159 -24.36 -7.52 6.29
N ALA A 160 -23.81 -6.54 5.59
CA ALA A 160 -24.17 -6.12 4.25
C ALA A 160 -22.92 -6.12 3.37
N PRO A 161 -23.04 -6.22 2.04
CA PRO A 161 -21.91 -6.14 1.14
C PRO A 161 -21.03 -4.92 1.40
N ILE A 162 -19.72 -5.13 1.37
CA ILE A 162 -18.72 -4.09 1.54
C ILE A 162 -18.06 -3.86 0.18
N VAL A 163 -18.11 -2.62 -0.28
CA VAL A 163 -17.63 -2.22 -1.60
C VAL A 163 -16.40 -1.33 -1.45
N GLU A 164 -15.36 -1.66 -2.19
CA GLU A 164 -14.15 -0.85 -2.27
C GLU A 164 -14.37 0.36 -3.20
N VAL A 165 -13.92 1.54 -2.79
CA VAL A 165 -13.73 2.66 -3.73
C VAL A 165 -12.47 2.37 -4.54
N PRO A 166 -12.57 2.19 -5.87
CA PRO A 166 -11.41 1.82 -6.68
C PRO A 166 -10.33 2.91 -6.68
N PRO A 167 -9.04 2.55 -6.87
CA PRO A 167 -7.95 3.51 -7.04
C PRO A 167 -8.23 4.52 -8.16
N GLY A 168 -7.82 5.78 -7.96
CA GLY A 168 -7.97 6.83 -8.96
C GLY A 168 -9.41 7.21 -9.28
N GLN A 169 -10.37 6.84 -8.41
CA GLN A 169 -11.77 7.17 -8.61
C GLN A 169 -12.29 8.17 -7.57
N HIS A 170 -13.28 8.93 -7.99
CA HIS A 170 -14.02 9.86 -7.17
C HIS A 170 -15.50 9.91 -7.60
N GLY A 171 -16.34 10.48 -6.75
CA GLY A 171 -17.75 10.70 -7.08
C GLY A 171 -18.66 10.81 -5.88
N TRP A 172 -19.95 10.74 -6.11
CA TRP A 172 -20.96 11.01 -5.13
C TRP A 172 -21.74 9.76 -4.72
N ALA A 173 -21.97 9.66 -3.43
CA ALA A 173 -23.02 8.83 -2.86
C ALA A 173 -24.20 9.72 -2.52
N GLU A 174 -25.35 9.46 -3.17
CA GLU A 174 -26.57 10.22 -3.01
C GLU A 174 -27.38 9.74 -1.78
N PRO A 175 -28.27 10.56 -1.19
CA PRO A 175 -29.10 10.16 -0.04
C PRO A 175 -30.03 8.97 -0.34
N ASP A 176 -30.46 8.80 -1.61
CA ASP A 176 -31.21 7.63 -2.07
C ASP A 176 -30.33 6.36 -2.12
N GLY A 177 -29.02 6.55 -1.95
CA GLY A 177 -27.96 5.56 -1.84
C GLY A 177 -27.39 5.07 -3.14
N GLN A 178 -27.64 5.72 -4.24
CA GLN A 178 -26.85 5.50 -5.44
C GLN A 178 -25.42 6.01 -5.22
N VAL A 179 -24.43 5.18 -5.52
CA VAL A 179 -23.01 5.58 -5.51
C VAL A 179 -22.54 5.61 -6.96
N ARG A 180 -22.13 6.78 -7.41
CA ARG A 180 -21.65 7.02 -8.79
C ARG A 180 -20.19 7.47 -8.71
N LEU A 181 -19.29 6.57 -9.06
CA LEU A 181 -17.85 6.83 -9.13
C LEU A 181 -17.40 6.92 -10.59
N ARG A 182 -16.39 7.74 -10.84
CA ARG A 182 -15.73 7.87 -12.14
C ARG A 182 -14.22 8.00 -11.95
N PRO A 183 -13.40 7.50 -12.89
CA PRO A 183 -11.97 7.69 -12.83
C PRO A 183 -11.59 9.16 -13.07
N TYR A 184 -10.62 9.68 -12.32
CA TYR A 184 -9.88 10.90 -12.63
C TYR A 184 -8.44 10.57 -13.05
N VAL A 185 -7.98 9.35 -12.74
CA VAL A 185 -6.78 8.72 -13.28
C VAL A 185 -7.13 7.29 -13.65
N ASP A 186 -6.80 6.88 -14.87
CA ASP A 186 -6.86 5.48 -15.29
C ASP A 186 -5.44 4.94 -15.44
N LEU A 187 -5.06 4.04 -14.55
CA LEU A 187 -3.73 3.44 -14.56
C LEU A 187 -3.49 2.56 -15.80
N LEU A 188 -4.54 2.06 -16.47
CA LEU A 188 -4.37 1.23 -17.67
C LEU A 188 -3.96 2.05 -18.90
N THR A 189 -4.24 3.35 -18.89
CA THR A 189 -3.89 4.27 -20.00
C THR A 189 -2.78 5.25 -19.63
N ILE A 190 -2.21 5.14 -18.41
CA ILE A 190 -1.17 6.05 -17.94
C ILE A 190 0.06 6.03 -18.88
N GLY A 191 0.48 7.21 -19.30
CA GLY A 191 1.58 7.39 -20.27
C GLY A 191 1.21 7.08 -21.72
N GLU A 192 -0.06 6.74 -22.04
CA GLU A 192 -0.50 6.62 -23.44
C GLU A 192 -0.47 7.98 -24.15
N GLY A 193 -0.04 7.96 -25.42
CA GLY A 193 0.07 9.18 -26.23
C GLY A 193 1.27 10.08 -25.87
N LEU A 194 2.00 9.78 -24.79
CA LEU A 194 3.24 10.46 -24.46
C LEU A 194 4.44 9.83 -25.19
N PRO A 195 5.48 10.61 -25.51
CA PRO A 195 6.69 10.09 -26.15
C PRO A 195 7.33 8.97 -25.31
N VAL A 196 7.76 7.91 -25.97
CA VAL A 196 8.61 6.88 -25.37
C VAL A 196 9.96 7.50 -25.05
N ILE A 197 10.55 7.11 -23.93
CA ILE A 197 11.88 7.57 -23.49
C ILE A 197 12.82 6.38 -23.69
N ASP A 198 13.47 6.31 -24.83
CA ASP A 198 14.34 5.21 -25.25
C ASP A 198 15.84 5.55 -25.16
N ASP A 199 16.21 6.83 -25.04
CA ASP A 199 17.58 7.24 -24.76
C ASP A 199 17.98 6.91 -23.32
N PRO A 200 19.03 6.08 -23.11
CA PRO A 200 19.44 5.67 -21.78
C PRO A 200 19.96 6.81 -20.88
N ASP A 201 20.55 7.85 -21.45
CA ASP A 201 21.10 8.98 -20.69
C ASP A 201 19.96 9.89 -20.23
N GLU A 202 19.02 10.21 -21.12
CA GLU A 202 17.80 10.93 -20.77
C GLU A 202 17.00 10.18 -19.70
N ALA A 203 16.74 8.88 -19.90
CA ALA A 203 16.03 8.04 -18.95
C ALA A 203 16.70 8.03 -17.56
N THR A 204 18.03 7.97 -17.53
CA THR A 204 18.83 8.01 -16.29
C THR A 204 18.57 9.29 -15.49
N LEU A 205 18.62 10.44 -16.17
CA LEU A 205 18.40 11.75 -15.54
C LEU A 205 16.96 11.90 -15.04
N LEU A 206 15.98 11.50 -15.85
CA LEU A 206 14.56 11.60 -15.51
C LEU A 206 14.19 10.67 -14.34
N VAL A 207 14.65 9.42 -14.33
CA VAL A 207 14.40 8.46 -13.24
C VAL A 207 15.02 8.95 -11.94
N ARG A 208 16.26 9.46 -11.99
CA ARG A 208 16.92 10.04 -10.82
C ARG A 208 16.13 11.22 -10.26
N ALA A 209 15.77 12.16 -11.11
CA ALA A 209 15.03 13.36 -10.72
C ALA A 209 13.67 13.01 -10.10
N ALA A 210 12.89 12.14 -10.77
CA ALA A 210 11.55 11.77 -10.31
C ALA A 210 11.58 11.04 -8.96
N LEU A 211 12.49 10.06 -8.77
CA LEU A 211 12.61 9.33 -7.51
C LEU A 211 13.13 10.22 -6.38
N THR A 212 14.11 11.08 -6.64
CA THR A 212 14.62 12.02 -5.63
C THR A 212 13.53 13.00 -5.18
N ASP A 213 12.75 13.55 -6.12
CA ASP A 213 11.63 14.43 -5.80
C ASP A 213 10.53 13.72 -5.01
N ALA A 214 10.16 12.51 -5.43
CA ALA A 214 9.16 11.69 -4.74
C ALA A 214 9.56 11.37 -3.28
N ILE A 215 10.83 11.06 -3.04
CA ILE A 215 11.35 10.82 -1.68
C ILE A 215 11.34 12.14 -0.89
N ARG A 216 11.85 13.25 -1.48
CA ARG A 216 11.92 14.54 -0.81
C ARG A 216 10.57 15.00 -0.29
N MET A 217 9.51 14.90 -1.11
CA MET A 217 8.17 15.28 -0.70
C MET A 217 7.63 14.43 0.47
N ARG A 218 8.07 13.18 0.58
CA ARG A 218 7.60 12.23 1.62
C ARG A 218 8.38 12.31 2.93
N VAL A 219 9.48 13.03 2.96
CA VAL A 219 10.29 13.28 4.17
C VAL A 219 10.23 14.74 4.63
N ASP A 220 9.34 15.56 4.04
CA ASP A 220 9.09 16.93 4.49
C ASP A 220 8.28 16.91 5.80
N THR A 221 8.99 16.67 6.90
CA THR A 221 8.44 16.53 8.26
C THR A 221 9.50 16.85 9.30
N ASP A 222 9.08 17.24 10.49
CA ASP A 222 9.94 17.44 11.68
C ASP A 222 10.06 16.17 12.55
N LEU A 223 9.49 15.04 12.10
CA LEU A 223 9.53 13.76 12.82
C LEU A 223 10.71 12.92 12.36
N THR A 224 11.23 12.07 13.26
CA THR A 224 12.17 11.00 12.87
C THR A 224 11.53 10.11 11.81
N VAL A 225 12.22 9.90 10.70
CA VAL A 225 11.74 9.07 9.58
C VAL A 225 12.33 7.67 9.66
N GLY A 226 11.46 6.67 9.68
CA GLY A 226 11.87 5.28 9.55
C GLY A 226 12.10 4.88 8.09
N VAL A 227 12.99 3.92 7.85
CA VAL A 227 13.14 3.25 6.55
C VAL A 227 13.15 1.73 6.75
N VAL A 228 12.25 1.03 6.04
CA VAL A 228 12.30 -0.45 6.00
C VAL A 228 13.45 -0.86 5.09
N LEU A 229 14.48 -1.46 5.68
CA LEU A 229 15.72 -1.80 5.00
C LEU A 229 15.90 -3.31 4.85
N SER A 230 15.87 -3.83 3.64
CA SER A 230 16.20 -5.24 3.32
C SER A 230 17.63 -5.43 2.79
N GLY A 231 18.36 -4.33 2.59
CA GLY A 231 19.65 -4.34 1.90
C GLY A 231 19.57 -4.64 0.40
N GLY A 232 18.35 -4.78 -0.17
CA GLY A 232 18.11 -4.81 -1.62
C GLY A 232 18.19 -3.43 -2.23
N LEU A 233 18.23 -3.34 -3.58
CA LEU A 233 18.42 -2.09 -4.32
C LEU A 233 17.44 -0.98 -3.86
N ASP A 234 16.15 -1.27 -3.84
CA ASP A 234 15.09 -0.28 -3.61
C ASP A 234 15.15 0.33 -2.21
N SER A 235 15.22 -0.53 -1.20
CA SER A 235 15.32 -0.10 0.20
C SER A 235 16.66 0.60 0.50
N SER A 236 17.73 0.19 -0.18
CA SER A 236 19.05 0.82 -0.05
C SER A 236 19.06 2.21 -0.68
N LEU A 237 18.46 2.36 -1.86
CA LEU A 237 18.24 3.66 -2.51
C LEU A 237 17.39 4.57 -1.63
N THR A 238 16.27 4.05 -1.12
CA THR A 238 15.39 4.81 -0.22
C THR A 238 16.16 5.31 1.00
N LEU A 239 16.91 4.43 1.69
CA LEU A 239 17.68 4.83 2.86
C LEU A 239 18.74 5.88 2.52
N ARG A 240 19.48 5.70 1.42
CA ARG A 240 20.51 6.65 0.98
C ARG A 240 19.93 8.03 0.72
N GLN A 241 18.83 8.11 -0.03
CA GLN A 241 18.18 9.39 -0.36
C GLN A 241 17.55 10.03 0.88
N VAL A 242 16.91 9.25 1.76
CA VAL A 242 16.36 9.76 3.03
C VAL A 242 17.50 10.34 3.88
N ARG A 243 18.59 9.62 4.07
CA ARG A 243 19.74 10.09 4.86
C ARG A 243 20.32 11.40 4.37
N ASP A 244 20.38 11.60 3.05
CA ASP A 244 20.92 12.83 2.44
C ASP A 244 19.97 14.03 2.59
N ILE A 245 18.65 13.81 2.63
CA ILE A 245 17.63 14.86 2.65
C ILE A 245 17.16 15.14 4.09
N HIS A 246 16.99 14.10 4.90
CA HIS A 246 16.44 14.13 6.25
C HIS A 246 17.32 13.29 7.20
N PRO A 247 18.37 13.86 7.78
CA PRO A 247 19.36 13.13 8.59
C PRO A 247 18.79 12.45 9.84
N ASP A 248 17.67 12.97 10.41
CA ASP A 248 16.98 12.32 11.53
C ASP A 248 16.17 11.11 11.04
N CYS A 249 16.89 10.03 10.76
CA CYS A 249 16.28 8.81 10.27
C CYS A 249 16.85 7.56 10.96
N VAL A 250 16.05 6.47 10.92
CA VAL A 250 16.41 5.16 11.48
C VAL A 250 16.04 4.04 10.51
N ALA A 251 16.94 3.09 10.30
CA ALA A 251 16.69 1.91 9.48
C ALA A 251 16.19 0.75 10.34
N VAL A 252 15.18 0.01 9.85
CA VAL A 252 14.67 -1.19 10.52
C VAL A 252 14.63 -2.35 9.55
N THR A 253 15.22 -3.48 9.96
CA THR A 253 15.26 -4.73 9.19
C THR A 253 14.62 -5.85 10.01
N VAL A 254 13.90 -6.77 9.35
CA VAL A 254 13.48 -8.03 9.96
C VAL A 254 14.16 -9.20 9.26
N GLY A 255 14.55 -10.21 10.00
CA GLY A 255 15.10 -11.41 9.40
C GLY A 255 15.68 -12.40 10.40
N VAL A 256 16.08 -13.54 9.87
CA VAL A 256 16.87 -14.50 10.62
C VAL A 256 18.27 -13.91 10.83
N PRO A 257 18.85 -14.00 12.04
CA PRO A 257 20.24 -13.61 12.27
C PRO A 257 21.16 -14.19 11.19
N ASP A 258 22.09 -13.39 10.72
CA ASP A 258 23.07 -13.75 9.69
C ASP A 258 22.50 -14.10 8.29
N SER A 259 21.20 -13.86 8.07
CA SER A 259 20.64 -13.93 6.72
C SER A 259 21.29 -12.89 5.80
N PRO A 260 21.36 -13.15 4.49
CA PRO A 260 21.91 -12.17 3.53
C PRO A 260 21.30 -10.78 3.67
N ASP A 261 19.98 -10.68 3.85
CA ASP A 261 19.27 -9.41 3.99
C ASP A 261 19.78 -8.63 5.21
N VAL A 262 19.87 -9.28 6.38
CA VAL A 262 20.38 -8.66 7.60
C VAL A 262 21.83 -8.22 7.45
N THR A 263 22.65 -9.06 6.80
CA THR A 263 24.08 -8.76 6.57
C THR A 263 24.27 -7.54 5.67
N TYR A 264 23.57 -7.48 4.53
CA TYR A 264 23.64 -6.34 3.62
C TYR A 264 23.07 -5.05 4.26
N ALA A 265 21.97 -5.18 4.99
CA ALA A 265 21.35 -4.05 5.68
C ALA A 265 22.27 -3.46 6.76
N ARG A 266 22.89 -4.30 7.59
CA ARG A 266 23.86 -3.85 8.61
C ARG A 266 25.03 -3.11 7.99
N ARG A 267 25.59 -3.67 6.91
CA ARG A 267 26.71 -3.05 6.20
C ARG A 267 26.33 -1.67 5.67
N LEU A 268 25.21 -1.57 4.96
CA LEU A 268 24.78 -0.29 4.38
C LEU A 268 24.48 0.75 5.45
N ALA A 269 23.78 0.38 6.51
CA ALA A 269 23.49 1.30 7.60
C ALA A 269 24.78 1.82 8.28
N ALA A 270 25.79 0.97 8.44
CA ALA A 270 27.10 1.38 8.94
C ALA A 270 27.84 2.29 7.96
N ASP A 271 27.84 1.96 6.65
CA ASP A 271 28.48 2.79 5.61
C ASP A 271 27.85 4.19 5.51
N LEU A 272 26.54 4.33 5.85
CA LEU A 272 25.80 5.59 5.82
C LEU A 272 25.74 6.31 7.18
N ASP A 273 26.30 5.75 8.23
CA ASP A 273 26.19 6.24 9.60
C ASP A 273 24.72 6.49 10.02
N VAL A 274 23.86 5.48 9.78
CA VAL A 274 22.44 5.52 10.13
C VAL A 274 22.15 4.53 11.26
N PRO A 275 21.44 4.95 12.33
CA PRO A 275 20.97 4.04 13.37
C PRO A 275 20.18 2.88 12.76
N HIS A 276 20.55 1.65 13.13
CA HIS A 276 19.94 0.45 12.54
C HIS A 276 19.44 -0.52 13.60
N VAL A 277 18.18 -0.91 13.49
CA VAL A 277 17.55 -1.88 14.38
C VAL A 277 17.18 -3.13 13.60
N VAL A 278 17.64 -4.28 14.08
CA VAL A 278 17.28 -5.59 13.52
C VAL A 278 16.25 -6.27 14.41
N VAL A 279 15.10 -6.58 13.82
CA VAL A 279 14.06 -7.42 14.42
C VAL A 279 14.36 -8.86 14.06
N GLU A 280 14.92 -9.61 14.98
CA GLU A 280 15.19 -11.02 14.77
C GLU A 280 13.88 -11.81 14.75
N LEU A 281 13.68 -12.58 13.70
CA LEU A 281 12.52 -13.44 13.53
C LEU A 281 12.97 -14.77 12.92
N ARG A 282 12.80 -15.86 13.66
CA ARG A 282 13.14 -17.20 13.19
C ARG A 282 11.88 -17.95 12.78
N PRO A 283 11.92 -18.85 11.78
CA PRO A 283 10.73 -19.62 11.37
C PRO A 283 9.99 -20.32 12.53
N ARG A 284 10.72 -20.83 13.51
CA ARG A 284 10.15 -21.49 14.69
C ARG A 284 9.35 -20.56 15.62
N ASP A 285 9.61 -19.27 15.56
CA ASP A 285 8.97 -18.26 16.40
C ASP A 285 7.56 -17.90 15.89
N ILE A 286 7.29 -18.17 14.59
CA ILE A 286 6.00 -17.91 13.97
C ILE A 286 4.97 -18.96 14.43
N ARG A 287 3.93 -18.48 15.08
CA ARG A 287 2.79 -19.27 15.58
C ARG A 287 1.53 -18.99 14.76
N LEU A 288 0.52 -19.85 14.91
CA LEU A 288 -0.80 -19.62 14.32
C LEU A 288 -1.41 -18.28 14.74
N ALA A 289 -1.16 -17.84 15.96
CA ALA A 289 -1.64 -16.56 16.48
C ALA A 289 -1.08 -15.37 15.69
N ASP A 290 0.21 -15.42 15.31
CA ASP A 290 0.87 -14.36 14.54
C ASP A 290 0.29 -14.27 13.13
N VAL A 291 0.04 -15.42 12.51
CA VAL A 291 -0.60 -15.49 11.18
C VAL A 291 -2.04 -14.96 11.25
N ARG A 292 -2.79 -15.35 12.30
CA ARG A 292 -4.15 -14.85 12.51
C ARG A 292 -4.19 -13.34 12.77
N GLU A 293 -3.23 -12.82 13.53
CA GLU A 293 -3.08 -11.38 13.77
C GLU A 293 -2.75 -10.65 12.47
N ALA A 294 -1.81 -11.15 11.69
CA ALA A 294 -1.43 -10.56 10.40
C ALA A 294 -2.63 -10.47 9.45
N ILE A 295 -3.41 -11.54 9.30
CA ILE A 295 -4.63 -11.54 8.48
C ILE A 295 -5.65 -10.54 9.03
N ARG A 296 -5.88 -10.51 10.35
CA ARG A 296 -6.84 -9.58 10.99
C ARG A 296 -6.44 -8.12 10.78
N ILE A 297 -5.15 -7.81 10.89
CA ILE A 297 -4.63 -6.45 10.70
C ILE A 297 -4.67 -6.07 9.24
N SER A 298 -4.13 -6.90 8.35
CA SER A 298 -3.91 -6.58 6.95
C SER A 298 -5.16 -6.71 6.07
N GLU A 299 -6.16 -7.48 6.52
CA GLU A 299 -7.39 -7.77 5.74
C GLU A 299 -7.09 -8.43 4.38
N LEU A 300 -5.90 -9.00 4.22
CA LEU A 300 -5.46 -9.62 2.99
C LEU A 300 -6.17 -10.94 2.73
N THR A 301 -6.50 -11.17 1.47
CA THR A 301 -7.03 -12.44 0.95
C THR A 301 -6.00 -13.19 0.10
N GLU A 302 -4.97 -12.49 -0.38
CA GLU A 302 -3.91 -13.01 -1.23
C GLU A 302 -2.87 -13.79 -0.40
N TYR A 303 -2.57 -15.03 -0.81
CA TYR A 303 -1.68 -15.91 -0.06
C TYR A 303 -0.25 -15.36 0.08
N GLY A 304 0.34 -14.90 -1.00
CA GLY A 304 1.71 -14.36 -1.01
C GLY A 304 1.85 -13.16 -0.08
N ASP A 305 0.86 -12.29 -0.09
CA ASP A 305 0.85 -11.08 0.73
C ASP A 305 0.61 -11.34 2.21
N ILE A 306 -0.17 -12.38 2.55
CA ILE A 306 -0.32 -12.82 3.95
C ILE A 306 1.03 -13.25 4.53
N ILE A 307 1.87 -13.96 3.76
CA ILE A 307 3.22 -14.31 4.19
C ILE A 307 4.04 -13.05 4.47
N ASN A 308 4.01 -12.12 3.53
CA ASN A 308 4.71 -10.84 3.66
C ASN A 308 4.17 -10.02 4.83
N ALA A 309 2.86 -10.06 5.12
CA ALA A 309 2.26 -9.40 6.28
C ALA A 309 2.77 -9.96 7.61
N VAL A 310 2.89 -11.29 7.73
CA VAL A 310 3.46 -11.93 8.93
C VAL A 310 4.89 -11.45 9.20
N VAL A 311 5.65 -11.20 8.15
CA VAL A 311 7.03 -10.66 8.25
C VAL A 311 7.03 -9.17 8.53
N SER A 312 6.08 -8.40 7.97
CA SER A 312 6.02 -6.93 8.09
C SER A 312 5.50 -6.47 9.45
N VAL A 313 4.53 -7.16 10.05
CA VAL A 313 3.91 -6.77 11.34
C VAL A 313 4.95 -6.53 12.45
N PRO A 314 5.97 -7.38 12.67
CA PRO A 314 7.01 -7.12 13.66
C PRO A 314 7.84 -5.86 13.39
N ILE A 315 8.06 -5.48 12.11
CA ILE A 315 8.77 -4.26 11.73
C ILE A 315 8.01 -3.03 12.23
N PHE A 316 6.72 -2.94 11.88
CA PHE A 316 5.91 -1.77 12.23
C PHE A 316 5.63 -1.70 13.74
N ARG A 317 5.51 -2.84 14.42
CA ARG A 317 5.47 -2.89 15.88
C ARG A 317 6.75 -2.28 16.48
N ARG A 318 7.91 -2.65 15.93
CA ARG A 318 9.19 -2.10 16.41
C ARG A 318 9.35 -0.62 16.13
N LEU A 319 8.92 -0.14 14.95
CA LEU A 319 8.91 1.29 14.62
C LEU A 319 8.05 2.10 15.60
N ARG A 320 6.84 1.61 15.92
CA ARG A 320 6.00 2.21 16.97
C ARG A 320 6.74 2.28 18.33
N ASP A 321 7.39 1.19 18.73
CA ASP A 321 8.09 1.11 20.02
C ASP A 321 9.31 2.06 20.08
N LEU A 322 9.84 2.46 18.91
CA LEU A 322 10.85 3.50 18.74
C LEU A 322 10.26 4.93 18.68
N GLY A 323 8.95 5.08 18.72
CA GLY A 323 8.28 6.39 18.59
C GLY A 323 8.20 6.91 17.15
N VAL A 324 8.58 6.12 16.16
CA VAL A 324 8.56 6.50 14.73
C VAL A 324 7.13 6.46 14.21
N LYS A 325 6.65 7.58 13.64
CA LYS A 325 5.31 7.71 13.07
C LYS A 325 5.27 7.66 11.56
N VAL A 326 6.36 8.00 10.89
CA VAL A 326 6.47 8.03 9.43
C VAL A 326 7.57 7.07 9.00
N VAL A 327 7.28 6.22 8.03
CA VAL A 327 8.25 5.26 7.48
C VAL A 327 8.18 5.19 5.96
N LEU A 328 9.32 5.16 5.29
CA LEU A 328 9.40 4.92 3.85
C LEU A 328 9.71 3.46 3.56
N THR A 329 9.09 2.95 2.49
CA THR A 329 9.34 1.60 1.98
C THR A 329 9.70 1.62 0.50
N GLY A 330 10.29 0.54 -0.01
CA GLY A 330 10.66 0.37 -1.42
C GLY A 330 9.58 -0.30 -2.27
N ASP A 331 8.35 -0.41 -1.76
CA ASP A 331 7.25 -1.10 -2.47
C ASP A 331 6.89 -0.38 -3.78
N GLY A 332 6.52 -1.16 -4.80
CA GLY A 332 6.17 -0.68 -6.14
C GLY A 332 7.34 -0.64 -7.13
N SER A 333 8.59 -0.65 -6.66
CA SER A 333 9.76 -0.62 -7.55
C SER A 333 9.84 -1.83 -8.47
N ASP A 334 9.53 -3.02 -7.96
CA ASP A 334 9.55 -4.28 -8.74
C ASP A 334 8.51 -4.25 -9.87
N GLU A 335 7.34 -3.73 -9.58
CA GLU A 335 6.22 -3.62 -10.52
C GLU A 335 6.45 -2.55 -11.59
N LEU A 336 7.23 -1.51 -11.30
CA LEU A 336 7.50 -0.42 -12.24
C LEU A 336 8.72 -0.69 -13.11
N PHE A 337 9.77 -1.26 -12.53
CA PHE A 337 11.08 -1.36 -13.16
C PHE A 337 11.53 -2.81 -13.45
N GLY A 338 10.61 -3.78 -13.34
CA GLY A 338 10.84 -5.15 -13.77
C GLY A 338 11.68 -5.99 -12.81
N GLY A 339 11.38 -5.95 -11.49
CA GLY A 339 12.13 -6.69 -10.48
C GLY A 339 11.78 -8.17 -10.35
N TYR A 340 10.86 -8.71 -11.15
CA TYR A 340 10.44 -10.11 -11.06
C TYR A 340 10.91 -10.93 -12.26
N SER A 341 11.26 -12.20 -12.04
CA SER A 341 11.71 -13.11 -13.08
C SER A 341 10.70 -13.32 -14.23
N MET A 342 9.40 -13.10 -13.97
CA MET A 342 8.37 -13.22 -14.99
C MET A 342 8.56 -12.25 -16.15
N TYR A 343 9.13 -11.06 -15.90
CA TYR A 343 9.35 -10.07 -16.95
C TYR A 343 10.39 -10.49 -17.99
N HIS A 344 11.30 -11.42 -17.64
CA HIS A 344 12.26 -12.00 -18.60
C HIS A 344 11.61 -13.01 -19.57
N GLN A 345 10.39 -13.44 -19.30
CA GLN A 345 9.67 -14.48 -20.05
C GLN A 345 8.55 -13.91 -20.92
N VAL A 346 8.31 -12.60 -20.85
CA VAL A 346 7.21 -11.93 -21.54
C VAL A 346 7.71 -11.26 -22.80
N ASP A 347 6.94 -11.38 -23.88
CA ASP A 347 7.20 -10.62 -25.11
C ASP A 347 7.25 -9.12 -24.83
N PRO A 348 8.25 -8.39 -25.38
CA PRO A 348 8.41 -6.95 -25.13
C PRO A 348 7.16 -6.12 -25.46
N VAL A 349 6.40 -6.49 -26.48
CA VAL A 349 5.15 -5.80 -26.87
C VAL A 349 4.05 -6.03 -25.84
N ALA A 350 3.95 -7.26 -25.30
CA ALA A 350 2.99 -7.60 -24.27
C ALA A 350 3.38 -7.11 -22.88
N SER A 351 4.67 -6.79 -22.67
CA SER A 351 5.22 -6.46 -21.35
C SER A 351 4.53 -5.24 -20.71
N ARG A 352 4.28 -4.16 -21.48
CA ARG A 352 3.60 -2.96 -21.00
C ARG A 352 2.25 -3.29 -20.36
N ARG A 353 1.46 -4.15 -21.00
CA ARG A 353 0.14 -4.56 -20.50
C ARG A 353 0.25 -5.31 -19.17
N LEU A 354 1.27 -6.16 -19.02
CA LEU A 354 1.54 -6.85 -17.76
C LEU A 354 1.92 -5.87 -16.64
N PHE A 355 2.80 -4.91 -16.91
CA PHE A 355 3.16 -3.86 -15.95
C PHE A 355 1.93 -3.08 -15.47
N LEU A 356 1.11 -2.58 -16.40
CA LEU A 356 -0.11 -1.83 -16.08
C LEU A 356 -1.10 -2.65 -15.23
N HIS A 357 -1.26 -3.94 -15.57
CA HIS A 357 -2.17 -4.81 -14.84
C HIS A 357 -1.68 -5.10 -13.42
N ARG A 358 -0.37 -5.28 -13.22
CA ARG A 358 0.22 -5.43 -11.90
C ARG A 358 0.05 -4.19 -11.04
N ILE A 359 0.36 -3.01 -11.58
CA ILE A 359 0.21 -1.73 -10.87
C ILE A 359 -1.24 -1.51 -10.45
N ARG A 360 -2.20 -1.79 -11.31
CA ARG A 360 -3.63 -1.66 -11.00
C ARG A 360 -4.06 -2.53 -9.81
N ASN A 361 -3.40 -3.67 -9.61
CA ASN A 361 -3.76 -4.61 -8.54
C ASN A 361 -3.00 -4.38 -7.23
N LEU A 362 -1.99 -3.50 -7.20
CA LEU A 362 -1.19 -3.21 -5.99
C LEU A 362 -2.03 -2.81 -4.78
N CYS A 363 -3.15 -2.11 -5.00
CA CYS A 363 -4.05 -1.68 -3.93
C CYS A 363 -4.65 -2.85 -3.12
N ARG A 364 -4.62 -4.08 -3.68
CA ARG A 364 -5.17 -5.30 -3.06
C ARG A 364 -4.08 -6.28 -2.60
N THR A 365 -2.84 -5.97 -2.85
CA THR A 365 -1.65 -6.77 -2.56
C THR A 365 -0.67 -5.99 -1.69
N GLU A 366 0.45 -5.57 -2.24
CA GLU A 366 1.53 -4.92 -1.51
C GLU A 366 1.07 -3.67 -0.75
N LEU A 367 0.27 -2.81 -1.38
CA LEU A 367 -0.19 -1.56 -0.74
C LEU A 367 -1.16 -1.82 0.41
N GLN A 368 -2.08 -2.79 0.25
CA GLN A 368 -2.95 -3.18 1.35
C GLN A 368 -2.15 -3.74 2.52
N ARG A 369 -1.14 -4.58 2.25
CA ARG A 369 -0.23 -5.10 3.26
C ARG A 369 0.49 -3.99 4.00
N VAL A 370 1.11 -3.07 3.25
CA VAL A 370 1.94 -1.99 3.80
C VAL A 370 1.10 -1.06 4.66
N ASP A 371 0.01 -0.48 4.13
CA ASP A 371 -0.83 0.46 4.88
C ASP A 371 -1.42 -0.19 6.14
N ARG A 372 -2.08 -1.38 6.02
CA ARG A 372 -2.73 -1.99 7.17
C ARG A 372 -1.73 -2.44 8.24
N ALA A 373 -0.61 -3.07 7.83
CA ALA A 373 0.38 -3.52 8.81
C ALA A 373 1.02 -2.34 9.54
N ALA A 374 1.30 -1.24 8.85
CA ALA A 374 1.84 -0.03 9.44
C ALA A 374 0.80 0.67 10.33
N MET A 375 -0.38 0.97 9.81
CA MET A 375 -1.44 1.66 10.54
C MET A 375 -2.03 0.82 11.66
N GLY A 376 -1.95 -0.50 11.58
CA GLY A 376 -2.27 -1.41 12.69
C GLY A 376 -1.35 -1.24 13.90
N HIS A 377 -0.30 -0.45 13.76
CA HIS A 377 0.65 -0.10 14.82
C HIS A 377 0.81 1.42 15.00
N GLY A 378 -0.03 2.24 14.37
CA GLY A 378 0.06 3.70 14.46
C GLY A 378 1.33 4.25 13.79
N VAL A 379 1.72 3.68 12.67
CA VAL A 379 2.82 4.14 11.81
C VAL A 379 2.27 4.38 10.42
N GLU A 380 2.59 5.51 9.80
CA GLU A 380 2.23 5.81 8.42
C GLU A 380 3.34 5.37 7.46
N ALA A 381 3.04 4.39 6.62
CA ALA A 381 3.94 4.00 5.54
C ALA A 381 3.70 4.89 4.30
N ARG A 382 4.81 5.34 3.70
CA ARG A 382 4.87 6.14 2.47
C ARG A 382 5.66 5.39 1.39
N VAL A 383 5.18 5.43 0.16
CA VAL A 383 5.68 4.59 -0.97
C VAL A 383 6.18 5.47 -2.13
N PRO A 384 7.40 6.00 -2.06
CA PRO A 384 7.89 6.99 -3.03
C PRO A 384 7.97 6.47 -4.47
N PHE A 385 8.23 5.19 -4.69
CA PHE A 385 8.23 4.61 -6.02
C PHE A 385 6.86 4.70 -6.71
N LEU A 386 5.79 4.75 -5.93
CA LEU A 386 4.41 4.83 -6.42
C LEU A 386 3.89 6.28 -6.48
N ASP A 387 4.77 7.27 -6.50
CA ASP A 387 4.38 8.62 -6.90
C ASP A 387 3.90 8.60 -8.36
N LEU A 388 2.78 9.27 -8.66
CA LEU A 388 2.17 9.20 -9.98
C LEU A 388 3.13 9.64 -11.11
N SER A 389 4.02 10.60 -10.82
CA SER A 389 5.04 11.04 -11.78
C SER A 389 6.09 9.95 -12.07
N VAL A 390 6.44 9.16 -11.07
CA VAL A 390 7.35 8.01 -11.22
C VAL A 390 6.66 6.90 -12.01
N VAL A 391 5.38 6.63 -11.71
CA VAL A 391 4.57 5.62 -12.42
C VAL A 391 4.42 5.98 -13.89
N GLU A 392 4.06 7.22 -14.21
CA GLU A 392 3.93 7.69 -15.60
C GLU A 392 5.26 7.58 -16.36
N LEU A 393 6.35 8.05 -15.75
CA LEU A 393 7.68 7.93 -16.30
C LEU A 393 8.06 6.46 -16.58
N ALA A 394 7.86 5.58 -15.60
CA ALA A 394 8.18 4.17 -15.74
C ALA A 394 7.39 3.50 -16.88
N MET A 395 6.13 3.90 -17.13
CA MET A 395 5.31 3.36 -18.21
C MET A 395 5.72 3.88 -19.60
N ARG A 396 6.54 4.92 -19.67
CA ARG A 396 7.13 5.45 -20.92
C ARG A 396 8.49 4.82 -21.25
N LEU A 397 9.10 4.10 -20.32
CA LEU A 397 10.36 3.39 -20.52
C LEU A 397 10.12 2.04 -21.23
N PRO A 398 10.87 1.71 -22.29
CA PRO A 398 10.83 0.40 -22.92
C PRO A 398 11.43 -0.68 -22.02
N LEU A 399 11.12 -1.94 -22.30
CA LEU A 399 11.50 -3.08 -21.47
C LEU A 399 13.03 -3.24 -21.34
N ASP A 400 13.78 -2.95 -22.40
CA ASP A 400 15.25 -3.06 -22.44
C ASP A 400 15.98 -2.03 -21.55
N LEU A 401 15.33 -0.93 -21.18
CA LEU A 401 15.82 -0.02 -20.14
C LEU A 401 15.48 -0.51 -18.72
N LYS A 402 14.51 -1.39 -18.58
CA LYS A 402 14.16 -2.00 -17.29
C LYS A 402 14.98 -3.28 -17.05
N LEU A 403 15.13 -4.09 -18.10
CA LEU A 403 15.83 -5.37 -18.10
C LEU A 403 16.91 -5.37 -19.17
N ARG A 404 18.18 -5.40 -18.77
CA ARG A 404 19.30 -5.41 -19.71
C ARG A 404 20.39 -6.36 -19.21
N ASP A 405 20.96 -7.16 -20.10
CA ASP A 405 22.06 -8.09 -19.82
C ASP A 405 21.78 -9.05 -18.65
N GLY A 406 20.51 -9.48 -18.53
CA GLY A 406 20.04 -10.34 -17.42
C GLY A 406 19.91 -9.63 -16.08
N GLN A 407 20.08 -8.29 -16.04
CA GLN A 407 19.96 -7.48 -14.83
C GLN A 407 18.58 -6.80 -14.75
N GLU A 408 17.88 -7.01 -13.65
CA GLU A 408 16.62 -6.35 -13.32
C GLU A 408 16.86 -4.91 -12.87
N LYS A 409 15.87 -4.02 -13.13
CA LYS A 409 15.89 -2.60 -12.72
C LYS A 409 17.13 -1.86 -13.22
N TRP A 410 17.58 -2.19 -14.41
CA TRP A 410 18.83 -1.67 -14.99
C TRP A 410 18.90 -0.15 -14.94
N ILE A 411 17.85 0.54 -15.34
CA ILE A 411 17.82 2.02 -15.35
C ILE A 411 17.93 2.61 -13.93
N VAL A 412 17.30 1.98 -12.91
CA VAL A 412 17.39 2.44 -11.52
C VAL A 412 18.83 2.27 -11.02
N ARG A 413 19.46 1.13 -11.30
CA ARG A 413 20.88 0.89 -10.94
C ARG A 413 21.79 1.92 -11.60
N ARG A 414 21.58 2.21 -12.87
CA ARG A 414 22.34 3.22 -13.61
C ARG A 414 22.13 4.62 -13.04
N ALA A 415 20.90 5.00 -12.75
CA ALA A 415 20.54 6.32 -12.24
C ALA A 415 21.19 6.67 -10.89
N PHE A 416 21.55 5.66 -10.11
CA PHE A 416 22.11 5.84 -8.76
C PHE A 416 23.47 5.13 -8.57
N ALA A 417 24.17 4.84 -9.67
CA ALA A 417 25.47 4.15 -9.65
C ALA A 417 26.57 4.91 -8.91
N ASP A 418 26.50 6.23 -8.88
CA ASP A 418 27.45 7.11 -8.22
C ASP A 418 27.22 7.30 -6.72
N VAL A 419 26.04 6.92 -6.21
CA VAL A 419 25.66 7.14 -4.80
C VAL A 419 25.43 5.83 -4.01
N LEU A 420 25.25 4.71 -4.70
CA LEU A 420 25.09 3.41 -4.07
C LEU A 420 26.37 2.57 -4.19
N PRO A 421 26.77 1.84 -3.14
CA PRO A 421 27.95 1.01 -3.22
C PRO A 421 27.76 -0.19 -4.16
N ASP A 422 28.85 -0.64 -4.79
CA ASP A 422 28.88 -1.74 -5.75
C ASP A 422 28.20 -3.02 -5.25
N TYR A 423 28.36 -3.37 -3.97
CA TYR A 423 27.75 -4.56 -3.42
C TYR A 423 26.22 -4.50 -3.39
N VAL A 424 25.60 -3.31 -3.34
CA VAL A 424 24.16 -3.10 -3.51
C VAL A 424 23.78 -3.14 -4.98
N LEU A 425 24.54 -2.42 -5.83
CA LEU A 425 24.29 -2.34 -7.28
C LEU A 425 24.38 -3.70 -7.98
N ARG A 426 25.20 -4.63 -7.49
CA ARG A 426 25.38 -5.96 -8.09
C ARG A 426 24.54 -7.05 -7.40
N ARG A 427 23.83 -6.71 -6.32
CA ARG A 427 23.02 -7.69 -5.60
C ARG A 427 21.82 -8.12 -6.46
N PRO A 428 21.64 -9.43 -6.71
CA PRO A 428 20.44 -9.92 -7.40
C PRO A 428 19.21 -9.74 -6.52
N LYS A 429 18.05 -9.61 -7.17
CA LYS A 429 16.76 -9.55 -6.47
C LYS A 429 16.50 -10.84 -5.71
N ASN A 430 16.19 -10.70 -4.42
CA ASN A 430 15.75 -11.80 -3.58
C ASN A 430 14.60 -11.28 -2.68
N PRO A 431 13.36 -11.79 -2.84
CA PRO A 431 12.25 -11.36 -2.01
C PRO A 431 12.50 -11.68 -0.52
N MET A 432 12.23 -10.72 0.36
CA MET A 432 12.49 -10.81 1.80
C MET A 432 11.87 -12.05 2.45
N SER A 433 10.66 -12.43 2.06
CA SER A 433 9.97 -13.60 2.60
C SER A 433 10.65 -14.93 2.25
N TYR A 434 11.36 -14.99 1.11
CA TYR A 434 12.10 -16.18 0.69
C TYR A 434 13.52 -16.21 1.26
N SER A 435 14.20 -15.07 1.26
CA SER A 435 15.57 -14.95 1.80
C SER A 435 15.63 -15.20 3.30
N SER A 436 14.54 -14.91 4.03
CA SER A 436 14.44 -15.14 5.47
C SER A 436 14.06 -16.56 5.87
N GLY A 437 13.63 -17.42 4.93
CA GLY A 437 13.12 -18.76 5.20
C GLY A 437 11.78 -18.80 5.97
N LEU A 438 11.16 -17.65 6.20
CA LEU A 438 9.90 -17.54 6.95
C LEU A 438 8.69 -18.00 6.12
N HIS A 439 8.82 -17.93 4.79
CA HIS A 439 7.78 -18.35 3.85
C HIS A 439 7.31 -19.79 4.10
N GLU A 440 8.23 -20.74 4.27
CA GLU A 440 7.90 -22.15 4.45
C GLU A 440 7.10 -22.38 5.74
N ARG A 441 7.42 -21.63 6.79
CA ARG A 441 6.71 -21.75 8.07
C ARG A 441 5.27 -21.25 7.98
N VAL A 442 5.04 -20.09 7.36
CA VAL A 442 3.69 -19.53 7.19
C VAL A 442 2.83 -20.41 6.30
N ARG A 443 3.43 -21.03 5.27
CA ARG A 443 2.77 -21.94 4.35
C ARG A 443 2.06 -23.12 5.05
N LEU A 444 2.55 -23.56 6.21
CA LEU A 444 1.91 -24.62 7.00
C LEU A 444 0.48 -24.25 7.44
N TYR A 445 0.19 -22.96 7.57
CA TYR A 445 -1.11 -22.44 8.01
C TYR A 445 -2.05 -22.09 6.87
N LYS A 446 -1.59 -22.14 5.59
CA LYS A 446 -2.40 -21.81 4.41
C LYS A 446 -3.78 -22.47 4.40
N PRO A 447 -3.95 -23.77 4.75
CA PRO A 447 -5.26 -24.40 4.78
C PRO A 447 -6.30 -23.75 5.71
N LEU A 448 -5.86 -22.94 6.67
CA LEU A 448 -6.71 -22.26 7.63
C LEU A 448 -7.13 -20.85 7.21
N PHE A 449 -6.55 -20.28 6.14
CA PHE A 449 -6.74 -18.88 5.75
C PHE A 449 -8.22 -18.59 5.43
N ALA A 450 -8.87 -19.40 4.61
CA ALA A 450 -10.27 -19.22 4.27
C ALA A 450 -11.21 -19.26 5.49
N ARG A 451 -10.89 -20.10 6.49
CA ARG A 451 -11.64 -20.14 7.75
C ARG A 451 -11.43 -18.86 8.56
N MET A 452 -10.21 -18.31 8.56
CA MET A 452 -9.91 -17.04 9.22
C MET A 452 -10.62 -15.88 8.54
N HIS A 453 -10.62 -15.81 7.21
CA HIS A 453 -11.31 -14.76 6.44
C HIS A 453 -12.81 -14.73 6.79
N ARG A 454 -13.49 -15.88 6.77
CA ARG A 454 -14.90 -15.97 7.18
C ARG A 454 -15.10 -15.58 8.64
N ALA A 455 -14.21 -15.99 9.53
CA ALA A 455 -14.32 -15.65 10.96
C ALA A 455 -14.15 -14.13 11.21
N PHE A 456 -13.45 -13.42 10.33
CA PHE A 456 -13.29 -11.96 10.37
C PHE A 456 -14.34 -11.22 9.55
N GLY A 457 -15.19 -11.91 8.78
CA GLY A 457 -16.21 -11.31 7.92
C GLY A 457 -15.65 -10.68 6.64
N TYR A 458 -14.45 -11.08 6.20
CA TYR A 458 -13.82 -10.53 4.99
C TYR A 458 -14.45 -11.07 3.70
N ASP A 459 -15.23 -12.13 3.78
CA ASP A 459 -16.09 -12.64 2.72
C ASP A 459 -17.25 -11.69 2.35
N LEU A 460 -17.52 -10.67 3.17
CA LEU A 460 -18.46 -9.60 2.84
C LEU A 460 -17.89 -8.56 1.87
N LEU A 461 -16.57 -8.56 1.64
CA LEU A 461 -15.92 -7.66 0.69
C LEU A 461 -16.17 -8.11 -0.75
N GLU A 462 -16.75 -7.24 -1.56
CA GLU A 462 -17.01 -7.46 -2.98
C GLU A 462 -16.07 -6.65 -3.88
N PRO A 463 -15.48 -7.26 -4.89
CA PRO A 463 -15.28 -8.70 -5.08
C PRO A 463 -14.06 -9.20 -4.28
N VAL A 464 -14.16 -10.36 -3.66
CA VAL A 464 -12.97 -11.06 -3.14
C VAL A 464 -12.20 -11.59 -4.35
N ARG A 465 -10.99 -11.08 -4.57
CA ARG A 465 -10.17 -11.47 -5.72
C ARG A 465 -9.43 -12.78 -5.44
N ARG A 466 -9.20 -13.56 -6.48
CA ARG A 466 -8.29 -14.70 -6.43
C ARG A 466 -6.85 -14.20 -6.32
N ASP A 467 -5.98 -15.03 -5.75
CA ASP A 467 -4.54 -14.80 -5.70
C ASP A 467 -3.99 -14.60 -7.13
N PHE A 468 -3.74 -13.33 -7.45
CA PHE A 468 -3.32 -12.87 -8.76
C PHE A 468 -2.03 -13.56 -9.22
N ASP A 469 -1.02 -13.59 -8.37
CA ASP A 469 0.28 -14.16 -8.72
C ASP A 469 0.21 -15.66 -8.94
N THR A 470 -0.61 -16.36 -8.15
CA THR A 470 -0.82 -17.80 -8.33
C THR A 470 -1.53 -18.10 -9.65
N VAL A 471 -2.57 -17.35 -10.00
CA VAL A 471 -3.30 -17.58 -11.26
C VAL A 471 -2.43 -17.23 -12.46
N LEU A 472 -1.76 -16.09 -12.45
CA LEU A 472 -0.86 -15.64 -13.51
C LEU A 472 0.28 -16.64 -13.75
N SER A 473 0.94 -17.10 -12.67
CA SER A 473 2.01 -18.10 -12.75
C SER A 473 1.53 -19.44 -13.32
N ARG A 474 0.32 -19.90 -12.95
CA ARG A 474 -0.28 -21.13 -13.50
C ARG A 474 -0.57 -21.04 -15.01
N CYS A 475 -0.82 -19.84 -15.49
CA CYS A 475 -1.05 -19.56 -16.91
C CYS A 475 0.26 -19.30 -17.68
N GLY A 476 1.42 -19.52 -17.06
CA GLY A 476 2.73 -19.27 -17.68
C GLY A 476 3.03 -17.79 -17.92
N ASN A 477 2.48 -16.93 -17.06
CA ASN A 477 2.52 -15.46 -17.15
C ASN A 477 1.76 -14.89 -18.38
N ASP A 478 0.94 -15.67 -19.02
CA ASP A 478 0.00 -15.23 -20.04
C ASP A 478 -1.19 -14.53 -19.37
N LEU A 479 -1.26 -13.22 -19.55
CA LEU A 479 -2.25 -12.38 -18.91
C LEU A 479 -3.67 -12.63 -19.43
N ASP A 480 -3.85 -12.85 -20.73
CA ASP A 480 -5.16 -13.10 -21.34
C ASP A 480 -5.74 -14.42 -20.85
N ARG A 481 -4.89 -15.45 -20.80
CA ARG A 481 -5.25 -16.74 -20.22
C ARG A 481 -5.56 -16.64 -18.74
N ALA A 482 -4.79 -15.86 -17.97
CA ALA A 482 -5.04 -15.65 -16.55
C ALA A 482 -6.37 -14.92 -16.31
N ILE A 483 -6.70 -13.91 -17.11
CA ILE A 483 -7.99 -13.21 -17.05
C ILE A 483 -9.13 -14.16 -17.39
N ALA A 484 -8.99 -14.97 -18.46
CA ALA A 484 -9.97 -15.96 -18.87
C ALA A 484 -10.18 -17.05 -17.81
N ASP A 485 -9.10 -17.49 -17.11
CA ASP A 485 -9.16 -18.44 -15.99
C ASP A 485 -9.77 -17.82 -14.71
N GLY A 486 -10.10 -16.53 -14.74
CA GLY A 486 -10.88 -15.84 -13.73
C GLY A 486 -10.09 -15.30 -12.56
N MET A 487 -8.86 -14.80 -12.79
CA MET A 487 -8.06 -14.15 -11.74
C MET A 487 -8.75 -12.96 -11.06
N ASN A 488 -9.74 -12.39 -11.74
CA ASN A 488 -10.57 -11.29 -11.24
C ASN A 488 -11.91 -11.77 -10.66
N ARG A 489 -12.14 -13.06 -10.53
CA ARG A 489 -13.38 -13.62 -9.97
C ARG A 489 -13.32 -13.71 -8.46
N PRO A 490 -14.47 -13.54 -7.75
CA PRO A 490 -14.51 -13.46 -6.31
C PRO A 490 -14.34 -14.78 -5.53
N ASP A 491 -14.36 -15.98 -6.16
CA ASP A 491 -14.54 -17.22 -5.41
C ASP A 491 -13.31 -18.15 -5.33
N TYR A 492 -13.00 -18.57 -4.09
CA TYR A 492 -12.27 -19.81 -3.83
C TYR A 492 -13.24 -21.00 -3.94
N THR A 493 -13.09 -21.85 -4.94
CA THR A 493 -13.91 -23.06 -5.07
C THR A 493 -13.50 -24.13 -4.04
N VAL A 494 -14.42 -25.01 -3.67
CA VAL A 494 -14.14 -26.18 -2.79
C VAL A 494 -12.99 -27.03 -3.33
N LEU A 495 -12.86 -27.14 -4.67
CA LEU A 495 -11.78 -27.85 -5.36
C LEU A 495 -10.40 -27.19 -5.14
N GLU A 496 -10.33 -25.86 -5.12
CA GLU A 496 -9.08 -25.13 -4.83
C GLU A 496 -8.66 -25.29 -3.37
N HIS A 497 -9.61 -25.29 -2.44
CA HIS A 497 -9.34 -25.62 -1.04
C HIS A 497 -8.81 -27.03 -0.86
N ALA A 498 -9.40 -28.03 -1.55
CA ALA A 498 -8.94 -29.41 -1.51
C ALA A 498 -7.52 -29.55 -2.12
N ARG A 499 -7.25 -28.84 -3.21
CA ARG A 499 -5.93 -28.80 -3.86
C ARG A 499 -4.85 -28.18 -2.97
N ASP A 500 -5.18 -27.11 -2.25
CA ASP A 500 -4.28 -26.47 -1.30
C ASP A 500 -3.99 -27.36 -0.08
N LEU A 501 -4.99 -28.10 0.41
CA LEU A 501 -4.81 -29.09 1.48
C LEU A 501 -3.87 -30.23 1.04
N VAL A 502 -4.04 -30.77 -0.18
CA VAL A 502 -3.17 -31.79 -0.75
C VAL A 502 -1.75 -31.25 -0.98
N GLY A 503 -1.63 -30.02 -1.48
CA GLY A 503 -0.34 -29.34 -1.66
C GLY A 503 0.40 -29.13 -0.33
N ALA A 504 -0.31 -28.70 0.70
CA ALA A 504 0.25 -28.54 2.05
C ALA A 504 0.69 -29.88 2.67
N ALA A 505 -0.11 -30.94 2.47
CA ALA A 505 0.23 -32.28 2.96
C ALA A 505 1.51 -32.83 2.24
N LYS A 506 1.60 -32.68 0.92
CA LYS A 506 2.78 -33.07 0.14
C LYS A 506 4.03 -32.29 0.57
N TRP A 507 3.88 -31.01 0.86
CA TRP A 507 4.98 -30.16 1.28
C TRP A 507 5.46 -30.49 2.69
N ASN A 508 4.56 -30.77 3.62
CA ASN A 508 4.90 -31.19 4.98
C ASN A 508 5.63 -32.57 5.00
N ALA A 509 5.33 -33.44 4.04
CA ALA A 509 6.03 -34.71 3.89
C ALA A 509 7.43 -34.55 3.24
N ALA A 510 7.66 -33.49 2.48
CA ALA A 510 8.91 -33.31 1.73
C ALA A 510 10.18 -33.22 2.62
N PRO A 511 10.21 -32.53 3.78
CA PRO A 511 11.38 -32.56 4.67
C PRO A 511 11.63 -33.94 5.28
N MET A 512 10.57 -34.69 5.58
CA MET A 512 10.65 -36.04 6.11
C MET A 512 11.20 -37.01 5.05
N VAL A 513 10.74 -36.87 3.80
CA VAL A 513 11.23 -37.63 2.65
C VAL A 513 12.69 -37.26 2.32
N ARG A 514 13.10 -35.99 2.38
CA ARG A 514 14.50 -35.58 2.18
C ARG A 514 15.43 -36.12 3.25
N ARG A 515 14.97 -36.23 4.51
CA ARG A 515 15.76 -36.89 5.59
C ARG A 515 15.90 -38.39 5.39
N LEU A 516 14.90 -39.03 4.76
CA LEU A 516 14.91 -40.48 4.51
C LEU A 516 15.67 -40.87 3.23
N VAL A 517 15.71 -39.99 2.21
CA VAL A 517 16.24 -40.32 0.87
C VAL A 517 17.64 -39.72 0.61
N GLY A 518 18.14 -38.84 1.49
CA GLY A 518 19.41 -38.13 1.28
C GLY A 518 19.39 -37.08 0.15
N PRO A 519 20.45 -36.28 -0.01
CA PRO A 519 20.55 -35.31 -1.08
C PRO A 519 20.65 -36.00 -2.44
N ARG A 520 19.82 -35.61 -3.40
CA ARG A 520 19.92 -36.06 -4.79
C ARG A 520 21.30 -35.62 -5.36
N PRO A 521 22.04 -36.50 -6.06
CA PRO A 521 23.25 -36.07 -6.75
C PRO A 521 22.92 -35.02 -7.82
N PRO A 522 23.84 -34.09 -8.12
CA PRO A 522 23.62 -33.08 -9.15
C PRO A 522 23.37 -33.75 -10.49
N ARG A 523 22.34 -33.30 -11.21
CA ARG A 523 22.10 -33.72 -12.59
C ARG A 523 23.27 -33.22 -13.44
N ARG A 524 23.94 -34.16 -14.15
CA ARG A 524 24.93 -33.85 -15.17
C ARG A 524 24.31 -33.18 -16.36
#